data_50c1e033157274d4e24ba6c6ed38ef6f
#
_entry.id   50c1e033157274d4e24ba6c6ed38ef6f
#
_cell.length_a   1.000
_cell.length_b   1.000
_cell.length_c   1.000
_cell.angle_alpha   90.00
_cell.angle_beta   90.00
_cell.angle_gamma   90.00
#
_symmetry.space_group_name_H-M   'P 1'
#
loop_
_entity.id
_entity.type
_entity.pdbx_description
1 polymer ?
#
loop_
_entity_poly.entity_id
_entity_poly.type
_entity_poly.pdbx_seq_one_letter_code
_entity_poly.pdbx_strand_id
1 'polypeptide(L)'
;AIPNIDSSVSTTSVGVEVTKAIPVTRQITNTNVDKVRVTITFPQLQKATDDGDLLGTSVQLKIAVQYNSGGFTDLAIGSNGQTTDTITGRSGDAYQRDYGVQLTGAFPVDIRVSRVTDDAGDTNTQDSFQWTSFSEIIEESRTYNNSAYTALRLDSMQFSSIPDRKFRIRGIKVRVPGAGANSSGTPTVVTSQAVADSLGLGTVSSFGFIHYPDGY
;
A
#
# COMPACT_ATOMS: atom_id res chain seq x y z
N ALA A 1 -4.51 -6.49 -14.76
CA ALA A 1 -3.79 -6.71 -13.50
C ALA A 1 -4.07 -5.55 -12.54
N ILE A 2 -4.13 -5.82 -11.25
CA ILE A 2 -4.03 -4.81 -10.21
C ILE A 2 -2.58 -4.80 -9.78
N PRO A 3 -1.82 -3.72 -10.04
CA PRO A 3 -0.44 -3.60 -9.61
C PRO A 3 -0.36 -3.22 -8.12
N ASN A 4 0.74 -3.56 -7.50
CA ASN A 4 1.17 -3.06 -6.18
C ASN A 4 0.10 -3.29 -5.08
N ILE A 5 -0.37 -4.53 -4.99
CA ILE A 5 -1.22 -4.96 -3.87
C ILE A 5 -0.30 -5.42 -2.73
N ASP A 6 -0.49 -4.84 -1.55
CA ASP A 6 0.20 -5.29 -0.34
C ASP A 6 -0.23 -6.74 -0.05
N SER A 7 0.60 -7.72 -0.43
CA SER A 7 0.28 -9.15 -0.28
C SER A 7 0.69 -9.68 1.09
N SER A 8 1.74 -9.11 1.66
CA SER A 8 2.21 -9.42 3.01
C SER A 8 2.70 -8.15 3.69
N VAL A 9 2.32 -7.95 4.95
CA VAL A 9 2.75 -6.83 5.79
C VAL A 9 3.21 -7.39 7.13
N SER A 10 4.50 -7.23 7.43
CA SER A 10 5.09 -7.58 8.73
C SER A 10 5.55 -6.32 9.43
N THR A 11 5.06 -6.07 10.64
CA THR A 11 5.38 -4.86 11.41
C THR A 11 6.29 -5.19 12.59
N THR A 12 7.38 -4.44 12.70
CA THR A 12 8.35 -4.54 13.78
C THR A 12 8.35 -3.24 14.60
N SER A 13 8.21 -3.36 15.92
CA SER A 13 8.30 -2.23 16.84
C SER A 13 9.76 -1.75 16.96
N VAL A 14 9.92 -0.44 17.01
CA VAL A 14 11.22 0.25 17.23
C VAL A 14 11.20 0.97 18.59
N GLY A 15 10.23 1.87 18.80
CA GLY A 15 9.97 2.54 20.06
C GLY A 15 11.14 3.39 20.57
N VAL A 16 11.92 4.00 19.67
CA VAL A 16 13.13 4.77 20.02
C VAL A 16 12.94 6.23 19.66
N GLU A 17 13.24 7.11 20.63
CA GLU A 17 13.28 8.55 20.38
C GLU A 17 14.41 8.91 19.42
N VAL A 18 14.13 9.82 18.49
CA VAL A 18 15.10 10.32 17.51
C VAL A 18 15.52 11.73 17.92
N THR A 19 16.74 11.87 18.38
CA THR A 19 17.32 13.17 18.75
C THR A 19 18.22 13.71 17.64
N LYS A 20 18.59 14.98 17.73
CA LYS A 20 19.54 15.61 16.80
C LYS A 20 20.90 14.88 16.78
N ALA A 21 21.33 14.46 17.94
CA ALA A 21 22.64 13.81 18.11
C ALA A 21 22.61 12.32 17.74
N ILE A 22 21.45 11.65 17.86
CA ILE A 22 21.36 10.19 17.74
C ILE A 22 20.28 9.82 16.72
N PRO A 23 20.65 9.73 15.43
CA PRO A 23 19.79 9.14 14.41
C PRO A 23 19.54 7.64 14.68
N VAL A 24 18.39 7.15 14.31
CA VAL A 24 18.03 5.74 14.49
C VAL A 24 18.06 5.02 13.15
N THR A 25 18.76 3.89 13.08
CA THR A 25 18.86 3.06 11.87
C THR A 25 18.28 1.67 12.12
N ARG A 26 17.59 1.13 11.11
CA ARG A 26 17.12 -0.27 11.09
C ARG A 26 17.45 -0.91 9.75
N GLN A 27 17.86 -2.17 9.81
CA GLN A 27 18.26 -2.93 8.64
C GLN A 27 17.15 -3.87 8.20
N ILE A 28 16.89 -3.89 6.91
CA ILE A 28 15.99 -4.81 6.22
C ILE A 28 16.84 -5.83 5.48
N THR A 29 16.72 -7.10 5.82
CA THR A 29 17.49 -8.20 5.23
C THR A 29 16.65 -9.09 4.31
N ASN A 30 15.33 -9.06 4.43
CA ASN A 30 14.43 -9.83 3.59
C ASN A 30 14.39 -9.25 2.17
N THR A 31 14.97 -9.99 1.23
CA THR A 31 15.11 -9.58 -0.18
C THR A 31 13.81 -9.54 -0.97
N ASN A 32 12.70 -10.05 -0.40
CA ASN A 32 11.38 -10.03 -1.04
C ASN A 32 10.57 -8.77 -0.70
N VAL A 33 11.10 -7.88 0.14
CA VAL A 33 10.41 -6.65 0.53
C VAL A 33 10.52 -5.61 -0.58
N ASP A 34 9.38 -5.13 -1.05
CA ASP A 34 9.32 -4.10 -2.09
C ASP A 34 9.25 -2.70 -1.48
N LYS A 35 8.65 -2.58 -0.28
CA LYS A 35 8.39 -1.30 0.35
C LYS A 35 8.48 -1.38 1.87
N VAL A 36 8.96 -0.32 2.48
CA VAL A 36 8.93 -0.14 3.93
C VAL A 36 8.05 1.04 4.29
N ARG A 37 7.18 0.86 5.26
CA ARG A 37 6.44 1.95 5.88
C ARG A 37 7.08 2.27 7.22
N VAL A 38 7.55 3.50 7.39
CA VAL A 38 8.14 4.04 8.61
C VAL A 38 7.06 4.81 9.36
N THR A 39 6.76 4.43 10.59
CA THR A 39 5.75 5.09 11.44
C THR A 39 6.45 5.91 12.52
N ILE A 40 6.23 7.20 12.51
CA ILE A 40 6.75 8.17 13.47
C ILE A 40 5.60 8.65 14.36
N THR A 41 5.83 8.65 15.67
CA THR A 41 4.87 9.20 16.64
C THR A 41 5.44 10.46 17.28
N PHE A 42 4.61 11.47 17.32
CA PHE A 42 4.82 12.73 18.04
C PHE A 42 3.94 12.68 19.30
N PRO A 43 4.50 12.49 20.48
CA PRO A 43 3.70 12.43 21.71
C PRO A 43 2.94 13.72 21.97
N GLN A 44 3.58 14.84 21.69
CA GLN A 44 3.00 16.19 21.75
C GLN A 44 3.75 17.08 20.76
N LEU A 45 3.10 18.18 20.33
CA LEU A 45 3.74 19.21 19.51
C LEU A 45 3.19 20.58 19.91
N GLN A 46 3.80 21.18 20.93
CA GLN A 46 3.35 22.45 21.49
C GLN A 46 4.45 23.13 22.27
N LYS A 47 4.26 24.42 22.54
CA LYS A 47 5.10 25.23 23.42
C LYS A 47 4.25 25.97 24.41
N ALA A 48 4.52 25.82 25.71
CA ALA A 48 3.91 26.61 26.76
C ALA A 48 4.65 27.96 26.91
N THR A 49 3.91 29.03 27.09
CA THR A 49 4.47 30.34 27.46
C THR A 49 4.49 30.50 28.98
N ASP A 50 5.24 31.47 29.47
CA ASP A 50 5.30 31.78 30.91
C ASP A 50 3.94 32.30 31.48
N ASP A 51 3.07 32.82 30.60
CA ASP A 51 1.71 33.24 30.95
C ASP A 51 0.70 32.07 30.92
N GLY A 52 1.15 30.86 30.57
CA GLY A 52 0.32 29.64 30.51
C GLY A 52 -0.39 29.42 29.19
N ASP A 53 -0.16 30.21 28.17
CA ASP A 53 -0.68 30.00 26.84
C ASP A 53 0.04 28.85 26.13
N LEU A 54 -0.69 28.08 25.31
CA LEU A 54 -0.14 27.04 24.48
C LEU A 54 -0.02 27.51 23.03
N LEU A 55 1.20 27.55 22.53
CA LEU A 55 1.53 27.91 21.16
C LEU A 55 1.88 26.66 20.34
N GLY A 56 1.82 26.80 19.02
CA GLY A 56 2.35 25.78 18.12
C GLY A 56 3.86 25.80 18.08
N THR A 57 4.44 24.65 17.77
CA THR A 57 5.88 24.50 17.48
C THR A 57 6.08 23.71 16.19
N SER A 58 7.33 23.52 15.79
CA SER A 58 7.67 22.75 14.59
C SER A 58 8.91 21.91 14.82
N VAL A 59 8.92 20.74 14.17
CA VAL A 59 10.07 19.85 14.14
C VAL A 59 10.31 19.40 12.71
N GLN A 60 11.57 19.19 12.36
CA GLN A 60 11.98 18.70 11.05
C GLN A 60 12.67 17.36 11.18
N LEU A 61 12.30 16.45 10.31
CA LEU A 61 12.94 15.14 10.19
C LEU A 61 13.32 14.84 8.74
N LYS A 62 14.24 13.90 8.58
CA LYS A 62 14.57 13.30 7.29
C LYS A 62 14.70 11.80 7.41
N ILE A 63 14.46 11.11 6.31
CA ILE A 63 14.65 9.68 6.18
C ILE A 63 15.67 9.45 5.07
N ALA A 64 16.65 8.60 5.34
CA ALA A 64 17.66 8.21 4.37
C ALA A 64 17.68 6.70 4.20
N VAL A 65 18.03 6.25 3.00
CA VAL A 65 18.20 4.85 2.66
C VAL A 65 19.64 4.57 2.23
N GLN A 66 20.14 3.41 2.63
CA GLN A 66 21.42 2.89 2.17
C GLN A 66 21.21 1.48 1.63
N TYR A 67 21.71 1.20 0.44
CA TYR A 67 21.67 -0.11 -0.20
C TYR A 67 23.05 -0.74 -0.15
N ASN A 68 23.13 -1.99 0.33
CA ASN A 68 24.34 -2.80 0.33
C ASN A 68 25.59 -2.03 0.78
N SER A 69 25.47 -1.27 1.87
CA SER A 69 26.57 -0.44 2.43
C SER A 69 27.14 0.64 1.50
N GLY A 70 26.42 1.04 0.46
CA GLY A 70 26.85 2.02 -0.54
C GLY A 70 26.79 3.49 -0.11
N GLY A 71 26.39 3.77 1.15
CA GLY A 71 26.19 5.13 1.66
C GLY A 71 24.73 5.56 1.70
N PHE A 72 24.40 6.45 2.64
CA PHE A 72 23.04 6.94 2.83
C PHE A 72 22.69 8.02 1.83
N THR A 73 21.51 7.90 1.24
CA THR A 73 20.88 8.88 0.36
C THR A 73 19.57 9.35 1.01
N ASP A 74 19.41 10.66 1.16
CA ASP A 74 18.20 11.25 1.74
C ASP A 74 17.03 11.12 0.76
N LEU A 75 15.87 10.71 1.27
CA LEU A 75 14.64 10.50 0.50
C LEU A 75 13.81 11.78 0.43
N ALA A 76 13.11 11.96 -0.68
CA ALA A 76 12.16 13.05 -0.87
C ALA A 76 10.85 12.76 -0.11
N ILE A 77 10.81 13.08 1.18
CA ILE A 77 9.66 12.82 2.06
C ILE A 77 8.83 14.07 2.36
N GLY A 78 9.40 15.25 2.13
CA GLY A 78 8.72 16.53 2.36
C GLY A 78 7.86 16.99 1.20
N SER A 79 7.16 18.08 1.39
CA SER A 79 6.35 18.73 0.35
C SER A 79 7.24 19.16 -0.84
N ASN A 80 6.70 19.06 -2.04
CA ASN A 80 7.38 19.47 -3.27
C ASN A 80 8.73 18.76 -3.54
N GLY A 81 8.90 17.51 -3.06
CA GLY A 81 10.10 16.73 -3.30
C GLY A 81 11.30 17.11 -2.39
N GLN A 82 11.07 17.84 -1.33
CA GLN A 82 12.11 18.13 -0.34
C GLN A 82 12.51 16.88 0.44
N THR A 83 13.80 16.78 0.79
CA THR A 83 14.33 15.66 1.58
C THR A 83 14.04 15.78 3.08
N THR A 84 13.53 16.93 3.51
CA THR A 84 13.15 17.21 4.89
C THR A 84 11.64 17.42 4.96
N ASP A 85 10.97 16.77 5.89
CA ASP A 85 9.58 17.05 6.21
C ASP A 85 9.51 17.92 7.46
N THR A 86 8.74 19.02 7.38
CA THR A 86 8.50 19.96 8.49
C THR A 86 7.10 19.73 9.02
N ILE A 87 7.02 19.29 10.24
CA ILE A 87 5.77 19.08 10.96
C ILE A 87 5.55 20.30 11.87
N THR A 88 4.48 21.04 11.61
CA THR A 88 4.11 22.22 12.38
C THR A 88 2.70 22.05 12.95
N GLY A 89 2.50 22.41 14.18
CA GLY A 89 1.18 22.31 14.80
C GLY A 89 1.17 22.66 16.26
N ARG A 90 -0.03 22.56 16.86
CA ARG A 90 -0.27 22.62 18.28
C ARG A 90 -1.13 21.43 18.67
N SER A 91 -0.53 20.42 19.29
CA SER A 91 -1.23 19.23 19.76
C SER A 91 -0.73 18.81 21.13
N GLY A 92 -1.64 18.68 22.07
CA GLY A 92 -1.40 18.05 23.36
C GLY A 92 -1.54 16.53 23.34
N ASP A 93 -2.15 15.99 22.28
CA ASP A 93 -2.34 14.55 22.08
C ASP A 93 -1.33 13.98 21.10
N ALA A 94 -1.00 12.70 21.29
CA ALA A 94 -0.12 11.99 20.40
C ALA A 94 -0.75 11.80 19.02
N TYR A 95 0.06 11.96 17.97
CA TYR A 95 -0.35 11.59 16.62
C TYR A 95 0.78 10.90 15.86
N GLN A 96 0.42 10.19 14.79
CA GLN A 96 1.36 9.42 14.00
C GLN A 96 1.43 9.94 12.57
N ARG A 97 2.59 9.74 11.96
CA ARG A 97 2.85 10.00 10.55
C ARG A 97 3.55 8.80 9.93
N ASP A 98 3.05 8.38 8.77
CA ASP A 98 3.60 7.26 8.02
C ASP A 98 4.33 7.76 6.77
N TYR A 99 5.52 7.20 6.54
CA TYR A 99 6.32 7.45 5.35
C TYR A 99 6.56 6.14 4.60
N GLY A 100 6.13 6.09 3.34
CA GLY A 100 6.37 4.95 2.46
C GLY A 100 7.70 5.08 1.75
N VAL A 101 8.56 4.09 1.89
CA VAL A 101 9.87 3.99 1.23
C VAL A 101 9.84 2.83 0.26
N GLN A 102 9.83 3.11 -1.04
CA GLN A 102 9.95 2.07 -2.07
C GLN A 102 11.40 1.62 -2.15
N LEU A 103 11.65 0.31 -2.09
CA LEU A 103 12.98 -0.25 -2.18
C LEU A 103 13.31 -0.60 -3.64
N THR A 104 14.42 -0.06 -4.14
CA THR A 104 14.80 -0.22 -5.56
C THR A 104 16.24 -0.72 -5.75
N GLY A 105 16.98 -0.90 -4.66
CA GLY A 105 18.40 -1.27 -4.69
C GLY A 105 18.68 -2.65 -4.09
N ALA A 106 19.97 -2.98 -4.05
CA ALA A 106 20.45 -4.26 -3.52
C ALA A 106 20.36 -4.31 -1.98
N PHE A 107 20.06 -5.49 -1.46
CA PHE A 107 20.03 -5.76 -0.02
C PHE A 107 21.43 -6.10 0.54
N PRO A 108 21.66 -5.93 1.86
CA PRO A 108 20.71 -5.41 2.84
C PRO A 108 20.43 -3.92 2.65
N VAL A 109 19.26 -3.47 3.14
CA VAL A 109 18.84 -2.07 3.08
C VAL A 109 18.78 -1.50 4.49
N ASP A 110 19.48 -0.41 4.73
CA ASP A 110 19.38 0.33 5.99
C ASP A 110 18.51 1.56 5.80
N ILE A 111 17.50 1.70 6.67
CA ILE A 111 16.66 2.89 6.78
C ILE A 111 17.10 3.68 7.99
N ARG A 112 17.37 4.97 7.81
CA ARG A 112 17.77 5.87 8.88
C ARG A 112 16.80 7.03 9.02
N VAL A 113 16.28 7.23 10.22
CA VAL A 113 15.50 8.40 10.60
C VAL A 113 16.38 9.35 11.40
N SER A 114 16.38 10.62 11.03
CA SER A 114 17.20 11.66 11.66
C SER A 114 16.36 12.89 11.95
N ARG A 115 16.58 13.53 13.09
CA ARG A 115 16.05 14.85 13.42
C ARG A 115 16.94 15.92 12.81
N VAL A 116 16.33 16.95 12.19
CA VAL A 116 17.05 18.07 11.54
C VAL A 116 17.10 19.29 12.43
N THR A 117 15.98 19.64 13.09
CA THR A 117 15.93 20.71 14.10
C THR A 117 16.71 20.31 15.36
N ASP A 118 17.21 21.28 16.09
CA ASP A 118 17.81 21.04 17.41
C ASP A 118 16.76 20.51 18.38
N ASP A 119 17.19 19.73 19.35
CA ASP A 119 16.32 19.27 20.43
C ASP A 119 15.95 20.47 21.32
N ALA A 120 14.71 20.49 21.82
CA ALA A 120 14.29 21.55 22.72
C ALA A 120 15.20 21.63 23.94
N GLY A 121 15.78 22.80 24.19
CA GLY A 121 16.65 23.06 25.36
C GLY A 121 15.89 23.48 26.63
N ASP A 122 14.58 23.54 26.56
CA ASP A 122 13.69 23.96 27.65
C ASP A 122 12.58 22.91 27.90
N THR A 123 11.97 22.99 29.08
CA THR A 123 10.86 22.10 29.48
C THR A 123 9.50 22.56 28.93
N ASN A 124 9.42 23.76 28.38
CA ASN A 124 8.18 24.37 27.93
C ASN A 124 7.87 23.97 26.48
N THR A 125 8.89 23.54 25.71
CA THR A 125 8.75 23.12 24.32
C THR A 125 8.71 21.58 24.26
N GLN A 126 7.61 21.05 23.71
CA GLN A 126 7.38 19.62 23.53
C GLN A 126 7.32 19.34 22.03
N ASP A 127 8.43 18.92 21.48
CA ASP A 127 8.63 18.67 20.04
C ASP A 127 9.42 17.39 19.76
N SER A 128 9.50 16.51 20.78
CA SER A 128 10.14 15.21 20.60
C SER A 128 9.32 14.29 19.68
N PHE A 129 10.00 13.38 19.02
CA PHE A 129 9.36 12.31 18.28
C PHE A 129 10.14 11.00 18.38
N GLN A 130 9.43 9.91 18.17
CA GLN A 130 10.02 8.57 18.19
C GLN A 130 9.72 7.82 16.89
N TRP A 131 10.66 7.01 16.46
CA TRP A 131 10.39 5.99 15.47
C TRP A 131 9.69 4.82 16.15
N THR A 132 8.38 4.73 15.96
CA THR A 132 7.52 3.78 16.69
C THR A 132 7.66 2.37 16.13
N SER A 133 7.58 2.24 14.82
CA SER A 133 7.64 0.96 14.14
C SER A 133 8.01 1.13 12.66
N PHE A 134 8.35 0.01 12.02
CA PHE A 134 8.39 -0.08 10.56
C PHE A 134 7.64 -1.33 10.10
N SER A 135 7.04 -1.25 8.92
CA SER A 135 6.39 -2.40 8.29
C SER A 135 7.09 -2.74 6.99
N GLU A 136 7.52 -3.99 6.87
CA GLU A 136 8.01 -4.59 5.65
C GLU A 136 6.82 -5.04 4.82
N ILE A 137 6.73 -4.59 3.58
CA ILE A 137 5.60 -4.80 2.69
C ILE A 137 6.09 -5.49 1.43
N ILE A 138 5.48 -6.62 1.11
CA ILE A 138 5.65 -7.32 -0.16
C ILE A 138 4.45 -6.98 -1.03
N GLU A 139 4.72 -6.43 -2.21
CA GLU A 139 3.69 -6.04 -3.19
C GLU A 139 3.61 -7.09 -4.30
N GLU A 140 2.41 -7.44 -4.69
CA GLU A 140 2.16 -8.35 -5.82
C GLU A 140 1.27 -7.71 -6.87
N SER A 141 1.57 -7.99 -8.12
CA SER A 141 0.67 -7.69 -9.23
C SER A 141 -0.15 -8.92 -9.54
N ARG A 142 -1.46 -8.86 -9.30
CA ARG A 142 -2.37 -9.99 -9.50
C ARG A 142 -3.18 -9.81 -10.77
N THR A 143 -3.22 -10.86 -11.58
CA THR A 143 -4.05 -10.94 -12.78
C THR A 143 -5.01 -12.11 -12.65
N TYR A 144 -6.29 -11.84 -12.79
CA TYR A 144 -7.33 -12.85 -12.82
C TYR A 144 -7.92 -12.89 -14.23
N ASN A 145 -7.61 -13.95 -14.97
CA ASN A 145 -8.11 -14.13 -16.31
C ASN A 145 -9.63 -14.36 -16.27
N ASN A 146 -10.36 -13.70 -17.19
CA ASN A 146 -11.82 -13.84 -17.34
C ASN A 146 -12.64 -13.47 -16.07
N SER A 147 -12.08 -12.66 -15.18
CA SER A 147 -12.75 -12.20 -13.96
C SER A 147 -12.75 -10.68 -13.91
N ALA A 148 -13.88 -10.10 -13.51
CA ALA A 148 -13.96 -8.69 -13.14
C ALA A 148 -13.79 -8.55 -11.62
N TYR A 149 -12.91 -7.67 -11.20
CA TYR A 149 -12.65 -7.42 -9.77
C TYR A 149 -12.45 -5.93 -9.49
N THR A 150 -12.70 -5.54 -8.27
CA THR A 150 -12.46 -4.20 -7.76
C THR A 150 -11.62 -4.30 -6.50
N ALA A 151 -10.53 -3.52 -6.43
CA ALA A 151 -9.76 -3.32 -5.23
C ALA A 151 -10.11 -1.96 -4.61
N LEU A 152 -10.31 -1.93 -3.30
CA LEU A 152 -10.53 -0.72 -2.53
C LEU A 152 -9.41 -0.58 -1.49
N ARG A 153 -8.71 0.54 -1.55
CA ARG A 153 -7.73 0.92 -0.55
C ARG A 153 -8.33 2.00 0.35
N LEU A 154 -8.31 1.76 1.66
CA LEU A 154 -8.78 2.70 2.67
C LEU A 154 -7.59 3.18 3.49
N ASP A 155 -7.53 4.48 3.74
CA ASP A 155 -6.54 5.07 4.62
C ASP A 155 -7.08 5.01 6.06
N SER A 156 -6.43 4.22 6.92
CA SER A 156 -6.80 4.07 8.32
C SER A 156 -6.62 5.35 9.14
N MET A 157 -5.84 6.31 8.64
CA MET A 157 -5.69 7.61 9.27
C MET A 157 -6.94 8.50 9.11
N GLN A 158 -7.75 8.25 8.07
CA GLN A 158 -8.96 9.03 7.76
C GLN A 158 -10.25 8.35 8.22
N PHE A 159 -10.20 7.05 8.49
CA PHE A 159 -11.39 6.28 8.84
C PHE A 159 -11.09 5.42 10.07
N SER A 160 -11.84 5.62 11.15
CA SER A 160 -11.78 4.78 12.35
C SER A 160 -12.38 3.39 12.16
N SER A 161 -13.17 3.21 11.12
CA SER A 161 -13.78 1.94 10.72
C SER A 161 -13.95 1.89 9.21
N ILE A 162 -14.14 0.68 8.67
CA ILE A 162 -14.44 0.53 7.25
C ILE A 162 -15.86 1.07 6.98
N PRO A 163 -16.01 2.16 6.20
CA PRO A 163 -17.32 2.76 5.94
C PRO A 163 -18.20 1.82 5.12
N ASP A 164 -19.51 1.95 5.27
CA ASP A 164 -20.47 1.28 4.42
C ASP A 164 -20.29 1.67 2.97
N ARG A 165 -20.27 0.67 2.07
CA ARG A 165 -20.00 0.86 0.66
C ARG A 165 -20.94 0.10 -0.23
N LYS A 166 -21.30 0.70 -1.36
CA LYS A 166 -22.10 0.08 -2.40
C LYS A 166 -21.34 0.09 -3.71
N PHE A 167 -21.31 -1.06 -4.39
CA PHE A 167 -20.71 -1.18 -5.72
C PHE A 167 -21.82 -1.30 -6.76
N ARG A 168 -21.74 -0.49 -7.82
CA ARG A 168 -22.59 -0.64 -9.00
C ARG A 168 -21.81 -1.37 -10.08
N ILE A 169 -22.17 -2.61 -10.35
CA ILE A 169 -21.50 -3.47 -11.33
C ILE A 169 -22.34 -3.52 -12.60
N ARG A 170 -21.70 -3.32 -13.75
CA ARG A 170 -22.26 -3.65 -15.06
C ARG A 170 -21.64 -4.96 -15.52
N GLY A 171 -22.42 -6.00 -15.61
CA GLY A 171 -21.99 -7.33 -16.04
C GLY A 171 -22.66 -7.72 -17.35
N ILE A 172 -22.05 -8.68 -18.04
CA ILE A 172 -22.65 -9.37 -19.18
C ILE A 172 -23.51 -10.51 -18.62
N LYS A 173 -24.78 -10.54 -18.98
CA LYS A 173 -25.65 -11.67 -18.65
C LYS A 173 -25.38 -12.79 -19.65
N VAL A 174 -24.79 -13.89 -19.19
CA VAL A 174 -24.54 -15.08 -19.99
C VAL A 174 -25.64 -16.09 -19.68
N ARG A 175 -26.24 -16.67 -20.72
CA ARG A 175 -27.06 -17.87 -20.56
C ARG A 175 -26.14 -19.07 -20.33
N VAL A 176 -26.36 -19.79 -19.26
CA VAL A 176 -25.72 -21.06 -18.99
C VAL A 176 -26.75 -22.15 -19.21
N PRO A 177 -26.46 -23.20 -19.98
CA PRO A 177 -27.35 -24.34 -20.09
C PRO A 177 -27.60 -24.91 -18.69
N GLY A 178 -28.84 -24.97 -18.27
CA GLY A 178 -29.19 -25.61 -17.01
C GLY A 178 -28.89 -27.12 -17.13
N ALA A 179 -28.33 -27.69 -16.07
CA ALA A 179 -28.30 -29.15 -15.88
C ALA A 179 -29.74 -29.63 -15.57
N GLY A 180 -30.64 -29.34 -16.45
CA GLY A 180 -32.07 -29.60 -16.26
C GLY A 180 -32.75 -29.91 -17.57
N ALA A 181 -33.60 -30.74 -17.47
CA ALA A 181 -34.71 -31.39 -18.12
C ALA A 181 -35.07 -31.09 -19.60
N ASN A 182 -34.45 -30.20 -20.34
CA ASN A 182 -34.84 -29.85 -21.72
C ASN A 182 -33.71 -29.87 -22.75
N SER A 183 -32.48 -30.31 -22.42
CA SER A 183 -31.46 -30.53 -23.42
C SER A 183 -31.62 -31.93 -24.02
N SER A 184 -32.22 -32.01 -25.16
CA SER A 184 -32.42 -33.26 -25.90
C SER A 184 -31.18 -33.72 -26.65
N GLY A 185 -30.07 -33.05 -26.53
CA GLY A 185 -28.82 -33.34 -27.22
C GLY A 185 -27.56 -33.31 -26.36
N THR A 186 -26.59 -34.14 -26.75
CA THR A 186 -25.28 -34.13 -26.09
C THR A 186 -24.47 -32.91 -26.54
N PRO A 187 -23.87 -32.16 -25.64
CA PRO A 187 -22.97 -31.05 -26.00
C PRO A 187 -21.80 -31.56 -26.87
N THR A 188 -21.53 -30.86 -27.95
CA THR A 188 -20.47 -31.25 -28.90
C THR A 188 -19.38 -30.18 -28.94
N VAL A 189 -18.12 -30.61 -28.82
CA VAL A 189 -16.97 -29.72 -28.99
C VAL A 189 -16.76 -29.46 -30.48
N VAL A 190 -16.83 -28.21 -30.90
CA VAL A 190 -16.60 -27.81 -32.28
C VAL A 190 -15.10 -27.70 -32.53
N THR A 191 -14.49 -28.69 -33.16
CA THR A 191 -13.03 -28.76 -33.35
C THR A 191 -12.59 -28.46 -34.79
N SER A 192 -13.54 -28.38 -35.73
CA SER A 192 -13.29 -28.10 -37.15
C SER A 192 -14.52 -27.54 -37.85
N GLN A 193 -14.35 -27.00 -39.05
CA GLN A 193 -15.47 -26.53 -39.86
C GLN A 193 -16.42 -27.68 -40.21
N ALA A 194 -15.90 -28.88 -40.45
CA ALA A 194 -16.74 -30.04 -40.75
C ALA A 194 -17.68 -30.42 -39.59
N VAL A 195 -17.21 -30.27 -38.34
CA VAL A 195 -18.06 -30.45 -37.16
C VAL A 195 -19.08 -29.31 -37.05
N ALA A 196 -18.67 -28.06 -37.30
CA ALA A 196 -19.59 -26.91 -37.30
C ALA A 196 -20.70 -27.07 -38.36
N ASP A 197 -20.35 -27.51 -39.57
CA ASP A 197 -21.30 -27.75 -40.66
C ASP A 197 -22.30 -28.84 -40.29
N SER A 198 -21.84 -29.93 -39.66
CA SER A 198 -22.70 -31.03 -39.19
C SER A 198 -23.70 -30.61 -38.12
N LEU A 199 -23.41 -29.53 -37.40
CA LEU A 199 -24.25 -28.91 -36.38
C LEU A 199 -25.11 -27.73 -36.92
N GLY A 200 -24.99 -27.42 -38.21
CA GLY A 200 -25.73 -26.31 -38.84
C GLY A 200 -25.28 -24.91 -38.41
N LEU A 201 -24.05 -24.77 -37.95
CA LEU A 201 -23.51 -23.50 -37.41
C LEU A 201 -22.98 -22.54 -38.48
N GLY A 202 -22.92 -23.00 -39.74
CA GLY A 202 -22.35 -22.18 -40.83
C GLY A 202 -20.83 -21.98 -40.68
N THR A 203 -20.31 -20.88 -41.23
CA THR A 203 -18.87 -20.60 -41.17
C THR A 203 -18.46 -20.13 -39.76
N VAL A 204 -17.51 -20.83 -39.14
CA VAL A 204 -17.02 -20.58 -37.79
C VAL A 204 -15.60 -20.01 -37.83
N SER A 205 -15.36 -18.89 -37.19
CA SER A 205 -14.07 -18.18 -37.17
C SER A 205 -13.05 -18.73 -36.17
N SER A 206 -13.50 -19.55 -35.20
CA SER A 206 -12.63 -20.19 -34.19
C SER A 206 -13.21 -21.52 -33.76
N PHE A 207 -12.33 -22.47 -33.37
CA PHE A 207 -12.71 -23.79 -32.93
C PHE A 207 -12.32 -24.03 -31.47
N GLY A 208 -12.88 -25.10 -30.87
CA GLY A 208 -12.63 -25.46 -29.47
C GLY A 208 -13.70 -24.98 -28.48
N PHE A 209 -14.79 -24.42 -28.97
CA PHE A 209 -15.96 -24.11 -28.13
C PHE A 209 -16.96 -25.27 -28.07
N ILE A 210 -17.83 -25.27 -27.08
CA ILE A 210 -18.87 -26.28 -26.89
C ILE A 210 -20.18 -25.75 -27.47
N HIS A 211 -20.76 -26.52 -28.39
CA HIS A 211 -22.10 -26.29 -28.92
C HIS A 211 -23.13 -27.08 -28.13
N TYR A 212 -24.19 -26.43 -27.72
CA TYR A 212 -25.33 -27.04 -27.06
C TYR A 212 -26.53 -27.00 -28.02
N PRO A 213 -27.13 -28.16 -28.35
CA PRO A 213 -28.12 -28.26 -29.41
C PRO A 213 -29.40 -27.46 -29.19
N ASP A 214 -29.68 -27.06 -27.98
CA ASP A 214 -30.90 -26.32 -27.66
C ASP A 214 -30.79 -24.78 -27.79
N GLY A 215 -29.75 -24.30 -28.48
CA GLY A 215 -29.63 -22.87 -28.87
C GLY A 215 -29.46 -21.90 -27.70
N TYR A 216 -28.65 -22.24 -26.75
CA TYR A 216 -28.25 -21.35 -25.63
C TYR A 216 -27.04 -20.51 -25.98
#